data_bcfc147861ea05436ac4bf9662c47ddb
#
_entry.id   bcfc147861ea05436ac4bf9662c47ddb
#
_cell.length_a   1.000
_cell.length_b   1.000
_cell.length_c   1.000
_cell.angle_alpha   90.00
_cell.angle_beta   90.00
_cell.angle_gamma   90.00
#
_symmetry.space_group_name_H-M   'P 1'
#
loop_
_entity.id
_entity.type
_entity.pdbx_description
1 polymer ?
#
loop_
_entity_poly.entity_id
_entity_poly.type
_entity_poly.pdbx_seq_one_letter_code
_entity_poly.pdbx_strand_id
1 'polypeptide(L)'
;MTFDVAVPVALSLGAGAARIAAIRTGRIKLIQHESVTGNTPGGHAILKHVGKTQHELAGRLKSTENMARPPNAISSFTNIDLAEKSVSDAIKVNKEWIKIWAASRPGHNLNIKYDTGKAIGYSLFRGSQKLTPATKVKVVLKYELYNGKPYYILTAFPEV
;
A
#
# COMPACT_ATOMS: atom_id res chain seq x y z
N MET A 1 5.40 13.02 -13.02
CA MET A 1 6.48 12.08 -13.37
C MET A 1 6.40 10.87 -12.47
N THR A 2 6.20 9.68 -13.02
CA THR A 2 6.15 8.43 -12.25
C THR A 2 7.55 7.84 -12.23
N PHE A 3 8.15 7.76 -11.08
CA PHE A 3 9.51 7.25 -10.93
C PHE A 3 9.61 5.73 -11.12
N ASP A 4 8.51 5.01 -11.04
CA ASP A 4 8.50 3.58 -11.35
C ASP A 4 8.89 3.31 -12.81
N VAL A 5 8.69 4.28 -13.69
CA VAL A 5 9.11 4.18 -15.09
C VAL A 5 10.63 4.18 -15.21
N ALA A 6 11.34 4.80 -14.28
CA ALA A 6 12.79 4.83 -14.28
C ALA A 6 13.43 3.50 -13.81
N VAL A 7 12.66 2.63 -13.18
CA VAL A 7 13.16 1.36 -12.65
C VAL A 7 13.75 0.45 -13.72
N PRO A 8 13.15 0.29 -14.90
CA PRO A 8 13.75 -0.53 -15.95
C PRO A 8 15.12 -0.02 -16.43
N VAL A 9 15.30 1.29 -16.43
CA VAL A 9 16.57 1.91 -16.83
C VAL A 9 17.68 1.61 -15.82
N ALA A 10 17.32 1.51 -14.55
CA ALA A 10 18.25 1.18 -13.48
C ALA A 10 18.70 -0.29 -13.49
N LEU A 11 18.08 -1.13 -14.30
CA LEU A 11 18.38 -2.55 -14.38
C LEU A 11 19.78 -2.86 -14.93
N SER A 12 20.39 -1.95 -15.64
CA SER A 12 21.67 -2.20 -16.31
C SER A 12 22.90 -2.08 -15.42
N LEU A 13 22.82 -1.33 -14.31
CA LEU A 13 23.99 -1.02 -13.48
C LEU A 13 23.60 -0.86 -12.01
N GLY A 14 23.97 -1.79 -11.15
CA GLY A 14 23.75 -1.67 -9.70
C GLY A 14 22.28 -1.44 -9.34
N ALA A 15 21.43 -2.12 -10.02
CA ALA A 15 20.00 -1.88 -10.11
C ALA A 15 19.27 -1.77 -8.75
N GLY A 16 19.76 -2.46 -7.72
CA GLY A 16 19.10 -2.47 -6.41
C GLY A 16 19.04 -1.10 -5.76
N ALA A 17 20.17 -0.41 -5.67
CA ALA A 17 20.24 0.92 -5.05
C ALA A 17 19.44 1.97 -5.83
N ALA A 18 19.52 1.94 -7.16
CA ALA A 18 18.79 2.85 -8.02
C ALA A 18 17.27 2.64 -7.93
N ARG A 19 16.82 1.40 -7.84
CA ARG A 19 15.39 1.06 -7.64
C ARG A 19 14.88 1.54 -6.29
N ILE A 20 15.67 1.33 -5.24
CA ILE A 20 15.34 1.82 -3.90
C ILE A 20 15.22 3.34 -3.91
N ALA A 21 16.15 4.03 -4.55
CA ALA A 21 16.11 5.48 -4.69
C ALA A 21 14.87 5.94 -5.48
N ALA A 22 14.51 5.25 -6.56
CA ALA A 22 13.35 5.57 -7.37
C ALA A 22 12.03 5.42 -6.60
N ILE A 23 11.90 4.38 -5.80
CA ILE A 23 10.69 4.18 -4.98
C ILE A 23 10.50 5.31 -3.94
N ARG A 24 11.57 5.94 -3.48
CA ARG A 24 11.50 7.01 -2.49
C ARG A 24 11.21 8.39 -3.06
N THR A 25 11.25 8.53 -4.37
CA THR A 25 11.06 9.81 -5.06
C THR A 25 9.93 9.72 -6.07
N GLY A 26 9.20 10.81 -6.29
CA GLY A 26 8.13 10.88 -7.26
C GLY A 26 6.84 10.18 -6.83
N ARG A 27 5.99 9.88 -7.78
CA ARG A 27 4.65 9.32 -7.55
C ARG A 27 4.61 7.83 -7.82
N ILE A 28 4.09 7.07 -6.86
CA ILE A 28 3.88 5.62 -6.98
C ILE A 28 2.75 5.33 -7.98
N LYS A 29 2.94 4.28 -8.75
CA LYS A 29 1.90 3.61 -9.52
C LYS A 29 1.60 2.27 -8.88
N LEU A 30 0.48 2.19 -8.16
CA LEU A 30 0.12 0.98 -7.41
C LEU A 30 0.00 -0.25 -8.28
N ILE A 31 -0.44 -0.11 -9.53
CA ILE A 31 -0.56 -1.24 -10.44
C ILE A 31 0.77 -1.99 -10.67
N GLN A 32 1.90 -1.31 -10.56
CA GLN A 32 3.22 -1.93 -10.70
C GLN A 32 3.62 -2.78 -9.50
N HIS A 33 2.90 -2.65 -8.40
CA HIS A 33 3.08 -3.42 -7.16
C HIS A 33 2.05 -4.53 -7.00
N GLU A 34 0.92 -4.46 -7.74
CA GLU A 34 -0.15 -5.46 -7.65
C GLU A 34 0.29 -6.82 -8.19
N SER A 35 -0.18 -7.87 -7.54
CA SER A 35 0.02 -9.24 -8.00
C SER A 35 -0.77 -9.51 -9.28
N VAL A 36 -0.13 -10.16 -10.24
CA VAL A 36 -0.77 -10.59 -11.49
C VAL A 36 -1.76 -11.75 -11.22
N THR A 37 -1.47 -12.56 -10.22
CA THR A 37 -2.27 -13.77 -9.90
C THR A 37 -3.26 -13.55 -8.75
N GLY A 38 -3.18 -12.40 -8.07
CA GLY A 38 -3.90 -12.13 -6.82
C GLY A 38 -3.25 -12.72 -5.57
N ASN A 39 -2.15 -13.46 -5.73
CA ASN A 39 -1.35 -14.04 -4.64
C ASN A 39 0.09 -13.53 -4.70
N THR A 40 0.88 -13.81 -3.65
CA THR A 40 2.29 -13.46 -3.65
C THR A 40 3.06 -14.25 -4.74
N PRO A 41 4.10 -13.67 -5.35
CA PRO A 41 4.59 -12.30 -5.11
C PRO A 41 3.69 -11.23 -5.71
N GLY A 42 3.81 -10.03 -5.15
CA GLY A 42 3.00 -8.87 -5.50
C GLY A 42 1.95 -8.56 -4.46
N GLY A 43 1.44 -7.33 -4.54
CA GLY A 43 0.52 -6.77 -3.56
C GLY A 43 -0.94 -6.89 -3.94
N HIS A 44 -1.79 -6.27 -3.12
CA HIS A 44 -3.25 -6.29 -3.33
C HIS A 44 -3.93 -4.98 -2.87
N ALA A 45 -3.19 -3.87 -2.91
CA ALA A 45 -3.74 -2.57 -2.48
C ALA A 45 -4.93 -2.15 -3.34
N ILE A 46 -4.81 -2.24 -4.66
CA ILE A 46 -5.91 -1.88 -5.57
C ILE A 46 -7.05 -2.89 -5.41
N LEU A 47 -6.75 -4.17 -5.51
CA LEU A 47 -7.75 -5.22 -5.47
C LEU A 47 -8.64 -5.16 -4.24
N LYS A 48 -8.05 -4.86 -3.07
CA LYS A 48 -8.76 -4.92 -1.79
C LYS A 48 -9.21 -3.57 -1.24
N HIS A 49 -8.56 -2.46 -1.66
CA HIS A 49 -8.69 -1.21 -0.93
C HIS A 49 -8.88 0.04 -1.82
N VAL A 50 -9.25 -0.11 -3.08
CA VAL A 50 -9.53 1.04 -3.95
C VAL A 50 -10.92 0.95 -4.55
N GLY A 51 -11.73 1.99 -4.34
CA GLY A 51 -13.06 2.12 -4.93
C GLY A 51 -14.07 1.06 -4.50
N LYS A 52 -13.93 0.51 -3.29
CA LYS A 52 -14.84 -0.51 -2.78
C LYS A 52 -16.13 0.10 -2.26
N THR A 53 -17.25 -0.54 -2.57
CA THR A 53 -18.56 -0.13 -2.05
C THR A 53 -18.73 -0.54 -0.59
N GLN A 54 -19.67 0.10 0.09
CA GLN A 54 -20.04 -0.29 1.45
C GLN A 54 -20.47 -1.76 1.53
N HIS A 55 -21.18 -2.24 0.50
CA HIS A 55 -21.61 -3.64 0.41
C HIS A 55 -20.42 -4.60 0.33
N GLU A 56 -19.41 -4.28 -0.49
CA GLU A 56 -18.19 -5.08 -0.59
C GLU A 56 -17.40 -5.10 0.72
N LEU A 57 -17.30 -3.97 1.41
CA LEU A 57 -16.65 -3.89 2.71
C LEU A 57 -17.40 -4.70 3.77
N ALA A 58 -18.73 -4.60 3.78
CA ALA A 58 -19.57 -5.40 4.68
C ALA A 58 -19.41 -6.90 4.45
N GLY A 59 -19.38 -7.32 3.18
CA GLY A 59 -19.15 -8.71 2.80
C GLY A 59 -17.81 -9.23 3.30
N ARG A 60 -16.76 -8.42 3.19
CA ARG A 60 -15.42 -8.79 3.70
C ARG A 60 -15.38 -8.86 5.23
N LEU A 61 -16.03 -7.95 5.94
CA LEU A 61 -16.16 -8.04 7.41
C LEU A 61 -16.85 -9.36 7.80
N LYS A 62 -17.95 -9.69 7.12
CA LYS A 62 -18.66 -10.94 7.37
C LYS A 62 -17.80 -12.17 7.09
N SER A 63 -17.06 -12.19 6.00
CA SER A 63 -16.18 -13.33 5.65
C SER A 63 -15.05 -13.57 6.65
N THR A 64 -14.71 -12.57 7.47
CA THR A 64 -13.66 -12.65 8.48
C THR A 64 -14.15 -12.86 9.90
N GLU A 65 -15.46 -12.98 10.12
CA GLU A 65 -16.05 -13.07 11.47
C GLU A 65 -15.56 -14.26 12.30
N ASN A 66 -15.22 -15.37 11.62
CA ASN A 66 -14.77 -16.60 12.25
C ASN A 66 -13.24 -16.72 12.34
N MET A 67 -12.50 -15.68 11.99
CA MET A 67 -11.05 -15.66 12.16
C MET A 67 -10.70 -15.57 13.65
N ALA A 68 -9.54 -16.12 14.04
CA ALA A 68 -9.05 -16.02 15.41
C ALA A 68 -8.89 -14.55 15.87
N ARG A 69 -8.56 -13.66 14.96
CA ARG A 69 -8.45 -12.22 15.19
C ARG A 69 -9.13 -11.47 14.04
N PRO A 70 -10.45 -11.37 14.06
CA PRO A 70 -11.17 -10.69 13.00
C PRO A 70 -10.83 -9.19 13.00
N PRO A 71 -10.70 -8.55 11.84
CA PRO A 71 -10.48 -7.10 11.78
C PRO A 71 -11.70 -6.34 12.31
N ASN A 72 -11.47 -5.27 13.05
CA ASN A 72 -12.55 -4.41 13.56
C ASN A 72 -13.13 -3.49 12.48
N ALA A 73 -12.36 -3.22 11.44
CA ALA A 73 -12.78 -2.37 10.34
C ALA A 73 -12.10 -2.81 9.04
N ILE A 74 -12.75 -2.55 7.94
CA ILE A 74 -12.19 -2.69 6.60
C ILE A 74 -12.42 -1.37 5.85
N SER A 75 -11.43 -0.96 5.07
CA SER A 75 -11.41 0.37 4.49
C SER A 75 -11.08 0.36 3.00
N SER A 76 -11.39 1.46 2.34
CA SER A 76 -11.08 1.68 0.94
C SER A 76 -10.73 3.14 0.69
N PHE A 77 -9.74 3.38 -0.17
CA PHE A 77 -9.55 4.67 -0.80
C PHE A 77 -10.74 4.97 -1.72
N THR A 78 -11.10 6.23 -1.81
CA THR A 78 -12.21 6.67 -2.66
C THR A 78 -11.95 6.35 -4.14
N ASN A 79 -10.69 6.58 -4.58
CA ASN A 79 -10.26 6.30 -5.95
C ASN A 79 -8.74 6.08 -6.01
N ILE A 80 -8.27 5.67 -7.19
CA ILE A 80 -6.84 5.36 -7.40
C ILE A 80 -5.95 6.60 -7.27
N ASP A 81 -6.39 7.78 -7.67
CA ASP A 81 -5.58 8.99 -7.58
C ASP A 81 -5.30 9.39 -6.14
N LEU A 82 -6.31 9.33 -5.26
CA LEU A 82 -6.16 9.57 -3.84
C LEU A 82 -5.27 8.49 -3.19
N ALA A 83 -5.44 7.24 -3.59
CA ALA A 83 -4.61 6.14 -3.11
C ALA A 83 -3.13 6.36 -3.46
N GLU A 84 -2.83 6.58 -4.73
CA GLU A 84 -1.45 6.76 -5.21
C GLU A 84 -0.79 8.01 -4.62
N LYS A 85 -1.54 9.11 -4.51
CA LYS A 85 -1.02 10.33 -3.88
C LYS A 85 -0.70 10.10 -2.41
N SER A 86 -1.61 9.53 -1.65
CA SER A 86 -1.44 9.30 -0.21
C SER A 86 -0.31 8.33 0.08
N VAL A 87 -0.21 7.25 -0.69
CA VAL A 87 0.88 6.28 -0.59
C VAL A 87 2.22 6.92 -0.92
N SER A 88 2.28 7.72 -1.98
CA SER A 88 3.49 8.46 -2.37
C SER A 88 3.96 9.40 -1.26
N ASP A 89 3.03 10.14 -0.67
CA ASP A 89 3.34 11.05 0.45
C ASP A 89 3.86 10.27 1.67
N ALA A 90 3.23 9.16 2.01
CA ALA A 90 3.67 8.29 3.11
C ALA A 90 5.08 7.75 2.89
N ILE A 91 5.40 7.30 1.69
CA ILE A 91 6.74 6.80 1.33
C ILE A 91 7.76 7.95 1.41
N LYS A 92 7.43 9.12 0.90
CA LYS A 92 8.31 10.28 0.92
C LYS A 92 8.66 10.70 2.35
N VAL A 93 7.67 10.80 3.22
CA VAL A 93 7.86 11.18 4.63
C VAL A 93 8.68 10.13 5.39
N ASN A 94 8.52 8.86 5.06
CA ASN A 94 9.20 7.74 5.73
C ASN A 94 10.45 7.23 4.98
N LYS A 95 10.98 8.01 4.05
CA LYS A 95 12.07 7.56 3.15
C LYS A 95 13.30 7.04 3.89
N GLU A 96 13.69 7.67 4.99
CA GLU A 96 14.87 7.24 5.76
C GLU A 96 14.63 5.90 6.47
N TRP A 97 13.44 5.69 7.02
CA TRP A 97 13.04 4.40 7.59
C TRP A 97 13.07 3.29 6.55
N ILE A 98 12.53 3.57 5.37
CA ILE A 98 12.52 2.61 4.26
C ILE A 98 13.95 2.27 3.84
N LYS A 99 14.81 3.28 3.76
CA LYS A 99 16.22 3.09 3.40
C LYS A 99 16.95 2.18 4.39
N ILE A 100 16.80 2.44 5.68
CA ILE A 100 17.42 1.64 6.75
C ILE A 100 16.88 0.20 6.71
N TRP A 101 15.57 0.06 6.64
CA TRP A 101 14.91 -1.24 6.57
C TRP A 101 15.40 -2.06 5.35
N ALA A 102 15.38 -1.47 4.16
CA ALA A 102 15.79 -2.15 2.94
C ALA A 102 17.29 -2.53 2.94
N ALA A 103 18.13 -1.68 3.52
CA ALA A 103 19.57 -1.95 3.63
C ALA A 103 19.88 -3.14 4.51
N SER A 104 19.02 -3.44 5.50
CA SER A 104 19.19 -4.58 6.41
C SER A 104 18.80 -5.93 5.79
N ARG A 105 18.27 -5.95 4.56
CA ARG A 105 17.71 -7.14 3.90
C ARG A 105 16.76 -7.91 4.82
N PRO A 106 15.70 -7.29 5.28
CA PRO A 106 14.88 -7.79 6.40
C PRO A 106 14.04 -9.00 6.01
N GLY A 107 13.80 -9.87 6.99
CA GLY A 107 12.82 -10.96 6.90
C GLY A 107 11.41 -10.57 7.31
N HIS A 108 11.17 -9.31 7.69
CA HIS A 108 9.86 -8.81 8.13
C HIS A 108 9.40 -7.62 7.31
N ASN A 109 8.09 -7.43 7.23
CA ASN A 109 7.50 -6.30 6.52
C ASN A 109 7.72 -4.99 7.29
N LEU A 110 7.76 -3.88 6.56
CA LEU A 110 7.77 -2.55 7.13
C LEU A 110 6.36 -1.93 7.03
N ASN A 111 5.84 -1.48 8.16
CA ASN A 111 4.60 -0.73 8.23
C ASN A 111 4.91 0.74 8.38
N ILE A 112 4.46 1.57 7.45
CA ILE A 112 4.57 3.02 7.54
C ILE A 112 3.19 3.64 7.55
N LYS A 113 3.06 4.81 8.19
CA LYS A 113 1.82 5.57 8.31
C LYS A 113 2.06 7.04 8.00
N TYR A 114 1.02 7.70 7.53
CA TYR A 114 1.01 9.13 7.31
C TYR A 114 -0.41 9.66 7.44
N ASP A 115 -0.59 10.76 8.19
CA ASP A 115 -1.86 11.45 8.28
C ASP A 115 -1.90 12.57 7.25
N THR A 116 -2.81 12.45 6.28
CA THR A 116 -2.94 13.44 5.21
C THR A 116 -3.69 14.70 5.66
N GLY A 117 -4.37 14.64 6.81
CA GLY A 117 -5.20 15.74 7.34
C GLY A 117 -6.52 15.96 6.59
N LYS A 118 -6.84 15.13 5.62
CA LYS A 118 -8.08 15.22 4.83
C LYS A 118 -8.59 13.84 4.47
N ALA A 119 -9.89 13.72 4.17
CA ALA A 119 -10.48 12.45 3.79
C ALA A 119 -9.86 11.92 2.48
N ILE A 120 -9.29 10.72 2.54
CA ILE A 120 -8.71 9.99 1.40
C ILE A 120 -9.49 8.72 1.08
N GLY A 121 -10.41 8.35 1.94
CA GLY A 121 -11.23 7.16 1.83
C GLY A 121 -12.17 7.03 3.01
N TYR A 122 -12.56 5.81 3.27
CA TYR A 122 -13.56 5.50 4.30
C TYR A 122 -13.32 4.12 4.89
N SER A 123 -13.77 3.93 6.13
CA SER A 123 -13.77 2.66 6.84
C SER A 123 -15.19 2.25 7.19
N LEU A 124 -15.43 0.95 7.14
CA LEU A 124 -16.62 0.34 7.71
C LEU A 124 -16.21 -0.46 8.94
N PHE A 125 -16.67 -0.01 10.11
CA PHE A 125 -16.42 -0.72 11.36
C PHE A 125 -17.41 -1.87 11.54
N ARG A 126 -16.95 -2.95 12.14
CA ARG A 126 -17.78 -4.12 12.45
C ARG A 126 -18.95 -3.69 13.33
N GLY A 127 -20.15 -4.08 12.93
CA GLY A 127 -21.39 -3.70 13.61
C GLY A 127 -21.94 -2.33 13.21
N SER A 128 -21.23 -1.55 12.43
CA SER A 128 -21.71 -0.27 11.90
C SER A 128 -22.37 -0.43 10.53
N GLN A 129 -23.34 0.42 10.25
CA GLN A 129 -23.98 0.52 8.95
C GLN A 129 -23.62 1.82 8.22
N LYS A 130 -22.69 2.60 8.78
CA LYS A 130 -22.22 3.86 8.20
C LYS A 130 -20.73 3.84 7.94
N LEU A 131 -20.34 4.39 6.81
CA LEU A 131 -18.93 4.61 6.47
C LEU A 131 -18.40 5.78 7.31
N THR A 132 -17.19 5.62 7.82
CA THR A 132 -16.47 6.68 8.55
C THR A 132 -15.35 7.22 7.66
N PRO A 133 -15.23 8.55 7.46
CA PRO A 133 -14.11 9.11 6.70
C PRO A 133 -12.78 8.74 7.33
N ALA A 134 -11.81 8.44 6.48
CA ALA A 134 -10.44 8.07 6.87
C ALA A 134 -9.45 9.08 6.31
N THR A 135 -8.52 9.54 7.13
CA THR A 135 -7.54 10.57 6.78
C THR A 135 -6.10 10.07 6.77
N LYS A 136 -5.86 8.95 7.43
CA LYS A 136 -4.52 8.36 7.55
C LYS A 136 -4.34 7.28 6.50
N VAL A 137 -3.12 7.13 5.99
CA VAL A 137 -2.75 6.04 5.11
C VAL A 137 -1.77 5.12 5.83
N LYS A 138 -2.03 3.82 5.75
CA LYS A 138 -1.09 2.78 6.16
C LYS A 138 -0.58 2.06 4.92
N VAL A 139 0.74 1.88 4.85
CA VAL A 139 1.39 1.15 3.77
C VAL A 139 2.25 0.04 4.37
N VAL A 140 2.11 -1.15 3.83
CA VAL A 140 2.92 -2.31 4.20
C VAL A 140 3.85 -2.65 3.05
N LEU A 141 5.15 -2.58 3.31
CA LEU A 141 6.21 -2.94 2.36
C LEU A 141 6.72 -4.34 2.66
N LYS A 142 6.91 -5.15 1.62
CA LYS A 142 7.52 -6.48 1.71
C LYS A 142 8.87 -6.50 0.99
N TYR A 143 9.89 -7.01 1.67
CA TYR A 143 11.24 -7.17 1.12
C TYR A 143 11.32 -8.48 0.34
N GLU A 144 10.97 -8.42 -0.93
CA GLU A 144 10.97 -9.55 -1.87
C GLU A 144 11.07 -8.97 -3.27
N LEU A 145 11.87 -9.57 -4.13
CA LEU A 145 11.99 -9.13 -5.51
C LEU A 145 10.68 -9.32 -6.27
N TYR A 146 10.14 -8.25 -6.80
CA TYR A 146 8.94 -8.27 -7.62
C TYR A 146 8.97 -7.18 -8.67
N ASN A 147 8.60 -7.52 -9.90
CA ASN A 147 8.53 -6.58 -11.03
C ASN A 147 9.79 -5.72 -11.16
N GLY A 148 10.95 -6.35 -10.98
CA GLY A 148 12.24 -5.69 -11.02
C GLY A 148 12.58 -4.80 -9.82
N LYS A 149 11.78 -4.78 -8.77
CA LYS A 149 11.98 -4.00 -7.55
C LYS A 149 12.50 -4.89 -6.41
N PRO A 150 13.44 -4.42 -5.57
CA PRO A 150 13.95 -5.19 -4.42
C PRO A 150 12.93 -5.35 -3.31
N TYR A 151 11.93 -4.49 -3.24
CA TYR A 151 10.77 -4.56 -2.37
C TYR A 151 9.56 -3.93 -3.07
N TYR A 152 8.37 -4.23 -2.58
CA TYR A 152 7.14 -3.73 -3.17
C TYR A 152 6.10 -3.40 -2.09
N ILE A 153 5.05 -2.70 -2.51
CA ILE A 153 3.90 -2.41 -1.67
C ILE A 153 3.02 -3.66 -1.63
N LEU A 154 3.03 -4.36 -0.50
CA LEU A 154 2.18 -5.54 -0.29
C LEU A 154 0.72 -5.14 -0.19
N THR A 155 0.43 -4.09 0.56
CA THR A 155 -0.90 -3.50 0.67
C THR A 155 -0.81 -2.05 1.15
N ALA A 156 -1.86 -1.30 0.88
CA ALA A 156 -2.07 0.03 1.44
C ALA A 156 -3.57 0.25 1.63
N PHE A 157 -3.93 0.95 2.69
CA PHE A 157 -5.33 1.23 2.98
C PHE A 157 -5.47 2.46 3.87
N PRO A 158 -6.61 3.17 3.78
CA PRO A 158 -6.87 4.30 4.67
C PRO A 158 -7.30 3.83 6.06
N GLU A 159 -6.99 4.63 7.06
CA GLU A 159 -7.40 4.44 8.45
C GLU A 159 -8.06 5.71 9.01
N VAL A 160 -8.99 5.54 9.95
CA VAL A 160 -9.61 6.63 10.70
C VAL A 160 -8.64 7.21 11.72
#